data_3c8662997c09f528380ffa06058f1a1e
#
_entry.id   3c8662997c09f528380ffa06058f1a1e
#
_cell.length_a   1.000
_cell.length_b   1.000
_cell.length_c   1.000
_cell.angle_alpha   90.00
_cell.angle_beta   90.00
_cell.angle_gamma   90.00
#
_symmetry.space_group_name_H-M   'P 1'
#
loop_
_entity.id
_entity.type
_entity.pdbx_description
1 polymer ?
#
loop_
_entity_poly.entity_id
_entity_poly.type
_entity_poly.pdbx_seq_one_letter_code
_entity_poly.pdbx_strand_id
1 'polypeptide(L)'
;MKKKDISRLLQRYLTGHQEGKDAYFDADEIDELLDSFEESDDYTYYDEVLALGLRLHPGNPDLQIRQCKSYVYNEDYDSALALIESIAETDNQDLDMLRLECYVMQDSYDKVIGHVEKLIANKCEYLETLFEYIAPILGDVEMTKEAHDFINRGLMLFPDNLILKDELCYNLEIEGDIKRAIEV
;
A
#
# COMPACT_ATOMS: atom_id res chain seq x y z
N MET A 1 -18.18 11.98 -8.86
CA MET A 1 -19.21 11.55 -9.87
C MET A 1 -20.57 11.29 -9.22
N LYS A 2 -21.66 11.31 -9.95
CA LYS A 2 -22.99 11.10 -9.33
C LYS A 2 -23.27 9.59 -9.23
N LYS A 3 -23.77 9.14 -8.08
CA LYS A 3 -24.19 7.74 -7.79
C LYS A 3 -24.94 7.03 -8.93
N LYS A 4 -25.53 7.81 -9.85
CA LYS A 4 -26.27 7.33 -11.03
C LYS A 4 -25.36 6.86 -12.18
N ASP A 5 -24.13 7.40 -12.26
CA ASP A 5 -23.18 7.05 -13.33
C ASP A 5 -22.45 5.74 -12.99
N ILE A 6 -22.06 5.54 -11.74
CA ILE A 6 -21.50 4.28 -11.23
C ILE A 6 -22.47 3.10 -11.44
N SER A 7 -23.74 3.30 -11.08
CA SER A 7 -24.78 2.27 -11.31
C SER A 7 -24.92 1.87 -12.79
N ARG A 8 -24.69 2.82 -13.72
CA ARG A 8 -24.72 2.54 -15.17
C ARG A 8 -23.47 1.79 -15.64
N LEU A 9 -22.27 2.12 -15.10
CA LEU A 9 -21.04 1.42 -15.39
C LEU A 9 -21.12 -0.03 -14.92
N LEU A 10 -21.54 -0.25 -13.68
CA LEU A 10 -21.72 -1.58 -13.12
C LEU A 10 -22.76 -2.40 -13.92
N GLN A 11 -23.88 -1.80 -14.33
CA GLN A 11 -24.87 -2.49 -15.15
C GLN A 11 -24.30 -2.88 -16.52
N ARG A 12 -23.49 -2.00 -17.14
CA ARG A 12 -22.80 -2.30 -18.42
C ARG A 12 -21.83 -3.46 -18.28
N TYR A 13 -21.07 -3.48 -17.17
CA TYR A 13 -20.18 -4.60 -16.84
C TYR A 13 -20.94 -5.91 -16.67
N LEU A 14 -21.95 -5.94 -15.81
CA LEU A 14 -22.75 -7.13 -15.53
C LEU A 14 -23.48 -7.69 -16.78
N THR A 15 -23.96 -6.80 -17.65
CA THR A 15 -24.60 -7.22 -18.92
C THR A 15 -23.58 -7.89 -19.84
N GLY A 16 -22.39 -7.30 -20.01
CA GLY A 16 -21.31 -7.89 -20.80
C GLY A 16 -20.86 -9.24 -20.26
N HIS A 17 -20.66 -9.31 -18.94
CA HIS A 17 -20.27 -10.53 -18.23
C HIS A 17 -21.29 -11.67 -18.44
N GLN A 18 -22.58 -11.38 -18.31
CA GLN A 18 -23.66 -12.37 -18.55
C GLN A 18 -23.75 -12.86 -20.00
N GLU A 19 -23.44 -11.99 -20.98
CA GLU A 19 -23.41 -12.32 -22.38
C GLU A 19 -22.11 -13.00 -22.85
N GLY A 20 -21.13 -13.16 -21.96
CA GLY A 20 -19.79 -13.67 -22.29
C GLY A 20 -19.03 -12.79 -23.28
N LYS A 21 -19.32 -11.49 -23.27
CA LYS A 21 -18.66 -10.46 -24.09
C LYS A 21 -18.05 -9.40 -23.21
N ASP A 22 -16.75 -9.17 -23.40
CA ASP A 22 -16.09 -8.05 -22.74
C ASP A 22 -16.58 -6.74 -23.37
N ALA A 23 -17.30 -5.93 -22.57
CA ALA A 23 -17.55 -4.55 -22.92
C ALA A 23 -16.24 -3.77 -22.82
N TYR A 24 -16.01 -2.83 -23.71
CA TYR A 24 -14.88 -1.91 -23.59
C TYR A 24 -15.17 -0.87 -22.52
N PHE A 25 -14.15 -0.61 -21.68
CA PHE A 25 -14.14 0.44 -20.66
C PHE A 25 -12.86 1.25 -20.82
N ASP A 26 -12.94 2.56 -20.63
CA ASP A 26 -11.75 3.39 -20.46
C ASP A 26 -11.10 3.13 -19.10
N ALA A 27 -9.82 3.49 -18.94
CA ALA A 27 -9.10 3.26 -17.69
C ALA A 27 -9.78 3.94 -16.50
N ASP A 28 -10.23 5.20 -16.69
CA ASP A 28 -10.95 5.95 -15.67
C ASP A 28 -12.28 5.28 -15.27
N GLU A 29 -13.00 4.66 -16.22
CA GLU A 29 -14.25 3.94 -15.95
C GLU A 29 -13.99 2.65 -15.13
N ILE A 30 -12.87 1.97 -15.38
CA ILE A 30 -12.42 0.82 -14.57
C ILE A 30 -12.09 1.28 -13.15
N ASP A 31 -11.31 2.36 -13.03
CA ASP A 31 -10.90 2.91 -11.74
C ASP A 31 -12.12 3.33 -10.90
N GLU A 32 -13.09 4.01 -11.50
CA GLU A 32 -14.35 4.38 -10.86
C GLU A 32 -15.17 3.15 -10.39
N LEU A 33 -15.16 2.04 -11.14
CA LEU A 33 -15.81 0.81 -10.72
C LEU A 33 -15.09 0.19 -9.51
N LEU A 34 -13.76 0.15 -9.54
CA LEU A 34 -12.96 -0.40 -8.45
C LEU A 34 -13.13 0.44 -7.18
N ASP A 35 -13.09 1.77 -7.27
CA ASP A 35 -13.37 2.67 -6.16
C ASP A 35 -14.77 2.40 -5.57
N SER A 36 -15.78 2.18 -6.42
CA SER A 36 -17.14 1.92 -5.94
C SER A 36 -17.27 0.60 -5.17
N PHE A 37 -16.47 -0.41 -5.52
CA PHE A 37 -16.41 -1.67 -4.77
C PHE A 37 -15.74 -1.46 -3.41
N GLU A 38 -14.66 -0.72 -3.36
CA GLU A 38 -13.96 -0.38 -2.12
C GLU A 38 -14.86 0.46 -1.19
N GLU A 39 -15.54 1.49 -1.71
CA GLU A 39 -16.47 2.33 -0.94
C GLU A 39 -17.68 1.57 -0.38
N SER A 40 -18.14 0.53 -1.08
CA SER A 40 -19.30 -0.30 -0.67
C SER A 40 -18.92 -1.54 0.11
N ASP A 41 -17.62 -1.82 0.27
CA ASP A 41 -17.08 -3.07 0.85
C ASP A 41 -17.63 -4.33 0.14
N ASP A 42 -17.86 -4.21 -1.19
CA ASP A 42 -18.37 -5.30 -2.04
C ASP A 42 -17.35 -5.68 -3.11
N TYR A 43 -16.50 -6.63 -2.80
CA TYR A 43 -15.40 -7.10 -3.66
C TYR A 43 -15.82 -8.24 -4.62
N THR A 44 -17.13 -8.53 -4.78
CA THR A 44 -17.62 -9.67 -5.57
C THR A 44 -17.04 -9.74 -6.99
N TYR A 45 -16.84 -8.59 -7.65
CA TYR A 45 -16.32 -8.48 -9.01
C TYR A 45 -15.00 -7.73 -9.11
N TYR A 46 -14.39 -7.39 -7.99
CA TYR A 46 -13.20 -6.53 -7.96
C TYR A 46 -12.06 -7.11 -8.82
N ASP A 47 -11.66 -8.34 -8.55
CA ASP A 47 -10.54 -8.98 -9.25
C ASP A 47 -10.81 -9.17 -10.75
N GLU A 48 -12.06 -9.48 -11.12
CA GLU A 48 -12.45 -9.64 -12.52
C GLU A 48 -12.40 -8.31 -13.28
N VAL A 49 -12.87 -7.22 -12.64
CA VAL A 49 -12.83 -5.86 -13.21
C VAL A 49 -11.41 -5.35 -13.30
N LEU A 50 -10.58 -5.60 -12.29
CA LEU A 50 -9.15 -5.26 -12.32
C LEU A 50 -8.43 -6.02 -13.45
N ALA A 51 -8.67 -7.32 -13.59
CA ALA A 51 -8.10 -8.13 -14.67
C ALA A 51 -8.57 -7.66 -16.06
N LEU A 52 -9.83 -7.24 -16.19
CA LEU A 52 -10.35 -6.63 -17.42
C LEU A 52 -9.61 -5.32 -17.72
N GLY A 53 -9.47 -4.45 -16.72
CA GLY A 53 -8.76 -3.18 -16.84
C GLY A 53 -7.32 -3.35 -17.31
N LEU A 54 -6.56 -4.23 -16.68
CA LEU A 54 -5.17 -4.52 -17.04
C LEU A 54 -5.04 -5.15 -18.44
N ARG A 55 -6.05 -5.92 -18.90
CA ARG A 55 -6.06 -6.46 -20.26
C ARG A 55 -6.33 -5.37 -21.30
N LEU A 56 -7.20 -4.42 -21.01
CA LEU A 56 -7.54 -3.31 -21.90
C LEU A 56 -6.46 -2.22 -21.88
N HIS A 57 -5.84 -1.97 -20.72
CA HIS A 57 -4.89 -0.89 -20.46
C HIS A 57 -3.65 -1.40 -19.71
N PRO A 58 -2.85 -2.30 -20.30
CA PRO A 58 -1.75 -2.98 -19.59
C PRO A 58 -0.64 -2.04 -19.09
N GLY A 59 -0.52 -0.85 -19.64
CA GLY A 59 0.45 0.16 -19.24
C GLY A 59 -0.11 1.27 -18.33
N ASN A 60 -1.34 1.13 -17.82
CA ASN A 60 -1.91 2.12 -16.91
C ASN A 60 -1.30 1.93 -15.50
N PRO A 61 -0.61 2.95 -14.93
CA PRO A 61 0.09 2.82 -13.66
C PRO A 61 -0.87 2.62 -12.48
N ASP A 62 -2.03 3.29 -12.47
CA ASP A 62 -2.98 3.19 -11.36
C ASP A 62 -3.53 1.76 -11.24
N LEU A 63 -3.89 1.13 -12.37
CA LEU A 63 -4.33 -0.26 -12.39
C LEU A 63 -3.20 -1.23 -12.01
N GLN A 64 -1.95 -0.93 -12.39
CA GLN A 64 -0.80 -1.72 -11.97
C GLN A 64 -0.54 -1.61 -10.47
N ILE A 65 -0.72 -0.43 -9.87
CA ILE A 65 -0.63 -0.21 -8.41
C ILE A 65 -1.72 -1.01 -7.69
N ARG A 66 -2.96 -1.01 -8.19
CA ARG A 66 -4.03 -1.85 -7.63
C ARG A 66 -3.70 -3.35 -7.72
N GLN A 67 -3.06 -3.78 -8.80
CA GLN A 67 -2.58 -5.17 -8.91
C GLN A 67 -1.47 -5.46 -7.88
N CYS A 68 -0.55 -4.52 -7.63
CA CYS A 68 0.44 -4.67 -6.56
C CYS A 68 -0.24 -4.82 -5.18
N LYS A 69 -1.26 -3.99 -4.89
CA LYS A 69 -2.06 -4.09 -3.66
C LYS A 69 -2.74 -5.45 -3.54
N SER A 70 -3.31 -5.97 -4.64
CA SER A 70 -3.91 -7.31 -4.67
C SER A 70 -2.88 -8.42 -4.39
N TYR A 71 -1.67 -8.34 -4.95
CA TYR A 71 -0.60 -9.29 -4.64
C TYR A 71 -0.18 -9.24 -3.17
N VAL A 72 -0.01 -8.04 -2.60
CA VAL A 72 0.33 -7.88 -1.17
C VAL A 72 -0.77 -8.46 -0.28
N TYR A 73 -2.03 -8.17 -0.57
CA TYR A 73 -3.18 -8.72 0.16
C TYR A 73 -3.22 -10.25 0.13
N ASN A 74 -2.83 -10.86 -0.99
CA ASN A 74 -2.74 -12.31 -1.15
C ASN A 74 -1.39 -12.90 -0.69
N GLU A 75 -0.55 -12.13 -0.01
CA GLU A 75 0.77 -12.53 0.49
C GLU A 75 1.76 -12.95 -0.62
N ASP A 76 1.49 -12.59 -1.89
CA ASP A 76 2.37 -12.85 -3.04
C ASP A 76 3.37 -11.68 -3.21
N TYR A 77 4.24 -11.54 -2.22
CA TYR A 77 5.21 -10.43 -2.16
C TYR A 77 6.23 -10.44 -3.30
N ASP A 78 6.58 -11.62 -3.82
CA ASP A 78 7.52 -11.74 -4.95
C ASP A 78 6.91 -11.18 -6.23
N SER A 79 5.65 -11.51 -6.54
CA SER A 79 4.93 -10.95 -7.68
C SER A 79 4.69 -9.45 -7.52
N ALA A 80 4.37 -9.00 -6.30
CA ALA A 80 4.23 -7.58 -5.99
C ALA A 80 5.52 -6.82 -6.29
N LEU A 81 6.66 -7.26 -5.76
CA LEU A 81 7.96 -6.63 -5.98
C LEU A 81 8.36 -6.62 -7.45
N ALA A 82 8.17 -7.74 -8.17
CA ALA A 82 8.47 -7.83 -9.59
C ALA A 82 7.64 -6.83 -10.42
N LEU A 83 6.36 -6.67 -10.09
CA LEU A 83 5.50 -5.70 -10.76
C LEU A 83 5.91 -4.26 -10.43
N ILE A 84 6.15 -3.94 -9.14
CA ILE A 84 6.64 -2.63 -8.68
C ILE A 84 7.93 -2.23 -9.42
N GLU A 85 8.88 -3.17 -9.63
CA GLU A 85 10.12 -2.90 -10.36
C GLU A 85 9.90 -2.65 -11.85
N SER A 86 8.81 -3.17 -12.43
CA SER A 86 8.47 -2.99 -13.84
C SER A 86 7.76 -1.67 -14.14
N ILE A 87 7.18 -1.02 -13.13
CA ILE A 87 6.47 0.26 -13.27
C ILE A 87 7.51 1.37 -13.42
N ALA A 88 7.40 2.14 -14.51
CA ALA A 88 8.40 3.18 -14.84
C ALA A 88 8.28 4.46 -13.98
N GLU A 89 7.28 4.54 -13.12
CA GLU A 89 7.06 5.68 -12.24
C GLU A 89 8.02 5.62 -11.06
N THR A 90 8.74 6.73 -10.79
CA THR A 90 9.85 6.75 -9.81
C THR A 90 9.39 7.65 -8.71
N ASP A 91 8.80 8.24 -8.18
CA ASP A 91 8.41 9.09 -7.05
C ASP A 91 6.92 8.89 -6.71
N ASN A 92 6.54 7.62 -6.48
CA ASN A 92 5.18 7.27 -6.15
C ASN A 92 5.10 6.71 -4.73
N GLN A 93 4.36 7.39 -3.87
CA GLN A 93 4.20 7.05 -2.46
C GLN A 93 3.62 5.64 -2.27
N ASP A 94 2.59 5.27 -3.02
CA ASP A 94 1.94 3.96 -2.92
C ASP A 94 2.91 2.82 -3.27
N LEU A 95 3.72 3.00 -4.33
CA LEU A 95 4.73 2.00 -4.72
C LEU A 95 5.82 1.84 -3.67
N ASP A 96 6.28 2.94 -3.06
CA ASP A 96 7.29 2.86 -2.01
C ASP A 96 6.73 2.24 -0.72
N MET A 97 5.50 2.55 -0.34
CA MET A 97 4.80 1.90 0.78
C MET A 97 4.69 0.39 0.56
N LEU A 98 4.15 -0.03 -0.58
CA LEU A 98 3.99 -1.45 -0.92
C LEU A 98 5.33 -2.19 -0.98
N ARG A 99 6.38 -1.55 -1.53
CA ARG A 99 7.73 -2.11 -1.56
C ARG A 99 8.28 -2.35 -0.16
N LEU A 100 8.16 -1.35 0.73
CA LEU A 100 8.64 -1.45 2.10
C LEU A 100 7.85 -2.52 2.87
N GLU A 101 6.53 -2.55 2.72
CA GLU A 101 5.68 -3.59 3.31
C GLU A 101 6.10 -4.99 2.85
N CYS A 102 6.30 -5.22 1.54
CA CYS A 102 6.81 -6.49 1.05
C CYS A 102 8.16 -6.88 1.67
N TYR A 103 9.07 -5.91 1.87
CA TYR A 103 10.36 -6.20 2.52
C TYR A 103 10.19 -6.56 3.99
N VAL A 104 9.29 -5.90 4.72
CA VAL A 104 8.97 -6.25 6.11
C VAL A 104 8.38 -7.66 6.19
N MET A 105 7.38 -7.95 5.37
CA MET A 105 6.71 -9.26 5.36
C MET A 105 7.62 -10.41 4.91
N GLN A 106 8.71 -10.11 4.21
CA GLN A 106 9.76 -11.08 3.84
C GLN A 106 10.94 -11.10 4.84
N ASP A 107 10.80 -10.52 6.03
CA ASP A 107 11.86 -10.45 7.06
C ASP A 107 13.18 -9.86 6.53
N SER A 108 13.07 -8.88 5.62
CA SER A 108 14.21 -8.29 4.91
C SER A 108 14.51 -6.87 5.37
N TYR A 109 14.74 -6.67 6.68
CA TYR A 109 14.92 -5.35 7.29
C TYR A 109 16.06 -4.54 6.66
N ASP A 110 17.17 -5.18 6.27
CA ASP A 110 18.26 -4.49 5.57
C ASP A 110 17.80 -3.81 4.27
N LYS A 111 16.85 -4.44 3.55
CA LYS A 111 16.25 -3.84 2.34
C LYS A 111 15.35 -2.67 2.69
N VAL A 112 14.61 -2.74 3.80
CA VAL A 112 13.79 -1.62 4.30
C VAL A 112 14.68 -0.41 4.53
N ILE A 113 15.74 -0.57 5.33
CA ILE A 113 16.67 0.53 5.63
C ILE A 113 17.36 1.04 4.37
N GLY A 114 17.85 0.15 3.50
CA GLY A 114 18.50 0.54 2.26
C GLY A 114 17.59 1.34 1.30
N HIS A 115 16.29 1.06 1.31
CA HIS A 115 15.32 1.83 0.52
C HIS A 115 15.03 3.19 1.16
N VAL A 116 14.79 3.23 2.46
CA VAL A 116 14.57 4.47 3.22
C VAL A 116 15.76 5.43 3.09
N GLU A 117 16.99 4.93 3.16
CA GLU A 117 18.19 5.77 2.97
C GLU A 117 18.26 6.40 1.57
N LYS A 118 17.83 5.68 0.53
CA LYS A 118 17.69 6.24 -0.83
C LYS A 118 16.65 7.35 -0.88
N LEU A 119 15.49 7.15 -0.23
CA LEU A 119 14.43 8.15 -0.17
C LEU A 119 14.89 9.41 0.58
N ILE A 120 15.62 9.25 1.68
CA ILE A 120 16.24 10.37 2.41
C ILE A 120 17.22 11.13 1.51
N ALA A 121 18.10 10.41 0.81
CA ALA A 121 19.10 11.03 -0.09
C ALA A 121 18.42 11.79 -1.24
N ASN A 122 17.29 11.31 -1.73
CA ASN A 122 16.49 11.92 -2.80
C ASN A 122 15.56 13.02 -2.28
N LYS A 123 15.52 13.29 -0.96
CA LYS A 123 14.63 14.28 -0.34
C LYS A 123 13.15 14.02 -0.60
N CYS A 124 12.74 12.77 -0.46
CA CYS A 124 11.36 12.33 -0.61
C CYS A 124 10.41 13.17 0.24
N GLU A 125 9.37 13.76 -0.37
CA GLU A 125 8.43 14.66 0.31
C GLU A 125 7.47 13.93 1.25
N TYR A 126 7.17 12.65 0.99
CA TYR A 126 6.26 11.81 1.80
C TYR A 126 7.00 10.87 2.77
N LEU A 127 8.27 11.16 3.07
CA LEU A 127 9.10 10.31 3.92
C LEU A 127 8.51 10.14 5.33
N GLU A 128 7.92 11.18 5.91
CA GLU A 128 7.27 11.11 7.22
C GLU A 128 6.11 10.11 7.22
N THR A 129 5.25 10.18 6.21
CA THR A 129 4.12 9.26 6.04
C THR A 129 4.58 7.79 5.85
N LEU A 130 5.73 7.57 5.20
CA LEU A 130 6.30 6.23 5.08
C LEU A 130 6.75 5.66 6.43
N PHE A 131 7.34 6.49 7.29
CA PHE A 131 7.68 6.06 8.64
C PHE A 131 6.42 5.71 9.45
N GLU A 132 5.38 6.54 9.39
CA GLU A 132 4.09 6.30 10.04
C GLU A 132 3.41 5.01 9.57
N TYR A 133 3.54 4.70 8.28
CA TYR A 133 2.93 3.51 7.69
C TYR A 133 3.66 2.21 8.07
N ILE A 134 4.99 2.21 8.05
CA ILE A 134 5.80 0.99 8.23
C ILE A 134 6.02 0.66 9.72
N ALA A 135 6.06 1.66 10.61
CA ALA A 135 6.34 1.43 12.03
C ALA A 135 5.36 0.44 12.68
N PRO A 136 4.03 0.57 12.55
CA PRO A 136 3.09 -0.41 13.10
C PRO A 136 3.23 -1.80 12.47
N ILE A 137 3.50 -1.90 11.16
CA ILE A 137 3.65 -3.20 10.48
C ILE A 137 4.83 -3.97 11.07
N LEU A 138 5.96 -3.31 11.36
CA LEU A 138 7.11 -3.92 12.02
C LEU A 138 6.77 -4.43 13.43
N GLY A 139 5.91 -3.72 14.16
CA GLY A 139 5.40 -4.14 15.47
C GLY A 139 4.50 -5.37 15.35
N ASP A 140 3.60 -5.39 14.39
CA ASP A 140 2.62 -6.47 14.18
C ASP A 140 3.27 -7.81 13.77
N VAL A 141 4.39 -7.77 13.05
CA VAL A 141 5.16 -8.98 12.68
C VAL A 141 6.20 -9.40 13.74
N GLU A 142 6.09 -8.86 14.94
CA GLU A 142 6.99 -9.17 16.08
C GLU A 142 8.48 -8.84 15.85
N MET A 143 8.78 -7.96 14.90
CA MET A 143 10.13 -7.43 14.64
C MET A 143 10.46 -6.27 15.60
N THR A 144 10.37 -6.52 16.90
CA THR A 144 10.39 -5.46 17.93
C THR A 144 11.67 -4.62 17.93
N LYS A 145 12.82 -5.24 17.70
CA LYS A 145 14.10 -4.50 17.66
C LYS A 145 14.20 -3.62 16.42
N GLU A 146 13.77 -4.15 15.29
CA GLU A 146 13.71 -3.49 14.00
C GLU A 146 12.70 -2.34 14.04
N ALA A 147 11.53 -2.56 14.67
CA ALA A 147 10.54 -1.52 14.91
C ALA A 147 11.11 -0.38 15.74
N HIS A 148 11.81 -0.67 16.86
CA HIS A 148 12.46 0.35 17.67
C HIS A 148 13.53 1.13 16.90
N ASP A 149 14.41 0.45 16.13
CA ASP A 149 15.41 1.12 15.31
C ASP A 149 14.75 2.03 14.26
N PHE A 150 13.74 1.52 13.59
CA PHE A 150 13.00 2.26 12.56
C PHE A 150 12.28 3.49 13.11
N ILE A 151 11.54 3.34 14.21
CA ILE A 151 10.84 4.44 14.89
C ILE A 151 11.84 5.50 15.36
N ASN A 152 12.94 5.10 15.98
CA ASN A 152 13.96 6.05 16.45
C ASN A 152 14.60 6.81 15.28
N ARG A 153 14.85 6.17 14.14
CA ARG A 153 15.31 6.87 12.92
C ARG A 153 14.29 7.89 12.43
N GLY A 154 13.00 7.54 12.43
CA GLY A 154 11.91 8.45 12.10
C GLY A 154 11.87 9.66 13.04
N LEU A 155 11.95 9.42 14.35
CA LEU A 155 11.95 10.48 15.37
C LEU A 155 13.20 11.36 15.35
N MET A 156 14.34 10.87 14.84
CA MET A 156 15.51 11.74 14.59
C MET A 156 15.26 12.74 13.46
N LEU A 157 14.44 12.40 12.48
CA LEU A 157 14.07 13.27 11.36
C LEU A 157 12.83 14.13 11.68
N PHE A 158 11.88 13.53 12.39
CA PHE A 158 10.56 14.09 12.71
C PHE A 158 10.28 14.02 14.21
N PRO A 159 10.99 14.81 15.04
CA PRO A 159 10.97 14.67 16.51
C PRO A 159 9.61 14.98 17.15
N ASP A 160 8.74 15.69 16.45
CA ASP A 160 7.40 16.06 16.93
C ASP A 160 6.30 15.14 16.39
N ASN A 161 6.65 14.07 15.64
CA ASN A 161 5.68 13.15 15.10
C ASN A 161 5.03 12.31 16.20
N LEU A 162 3.73 12.53 16.42
CA LEU A 162 2.97 11.89 17.51
C LEU A 162 2.67 10.41 17.21
N ILE A 163 2.48 10.05 15.96
CA ILE A 163 2.21 8.65 15.55
C ILE A 163 3.40 7.77 15.89
N LEU A 164 4.62 8.21 15.53
CA LEU A 164 5.83 7.46 15.85
C LEU A 164 6.10 7.39 17.36
N LYS A 165 5.75 8.44 18.12
CA LYS A 165 5.84 8.39 19.59
C LYS A 165 4.85 7.40 20.18
N ASP A 166 3.61 7.40 19.72
CA ASP A 166 2.59 6.46 20.17
C ASP A 166 3.01 5.02 19.85
N GLU A 167 3.54 4.74 18.66
CA GLU A 167 4.08 3.43 18.31
C GLU A 167 5.26 3.01 19.18
N LEU A 168 6.17 3.95 19.51
CA LEU A 168 7.27 3.68 20.43
C LEU A 168 6.76 3.33 21.84
N CYS A 169 5.80 4.10 22.36
CA CYS A 169 5.17 3.81 23.64
C CYS A 169 4.53 2.44 23.66
N TYR A 170 3.74 2.11 22.63
CA TYR A 170 3.07 0.82 22.50
C TYR A 170 4.08 -0.35 22.51
N ASN A 171 5.15 -0.27 21.72
CA ASN A 171 6.18 -1.30 21.68
C ASN A 171 6.90 -1.45 23.05
N LEU A 172 7.22 -0.33 23.72
CA LEU A 172 7.83 -0.35 25.04
C LEU A 172 6.90 -0.95 26.12
N GLU A 173 5.59 -0.70 26.05
CA GLU A 173 4.59 -1.30 26.94
C GLU A 173 4.52 -2.83 26.75
N ILE A 174 4.52 -3.32 25.50
CA ILE A 174 4.55 -4.76 25.21
C ILE A 174 5.81 -5.42 25.78
N GLU A 175 6.96 -4.76 25.70
CA GLU A 175 8.21 -5.24 26.29
C GLU A 175 8.24 -5.16 27.83
N GLY A 176 7.30 -4.43 28.44
CA GLY A 176 7.24 -4.21 29.88
C GLY A 176 8.16 -3.07 30.36
N ASP A 177 8.73 -2.28 29.44
CA ASP A 177 9.56 -1.11 29.79
C ASP A 177 8.70 0.15 29.99
N ILE A 178 7.81 0.07 30.98
CA ILE A 178 6.86 1.16 31.32
C ILE A 178 7.58 2.47 31.69
N LYS A 179 8.82 2.39 32.20
CA LYS A 179 9.55 3.61 32.55
C LYS A 179 9.91 4.42 31.31
N ARG A 180 10.43 3.77 30.28
CA ARG A 180 10.75 4.46 29.04
C ARG A 180 9.50 4.91 28.29
N ALA A 181 8.42 4.12 28.32
CA ALA A 181 7.15 4.50 27.72
C ALA A 181 6.57 5.81 28.29
N ILE A 182 6.80 6.10 29.58
CA ILE A 182 6.37 7.35 30.23
C ILE A 182 7.27 8.55 29.84
N GLU A 183 8.50 8.32 29.43
CA GLU A 183 9.48 9.34 29.09
C GLU A 183 9.40 9.80 27.60
N VAL A 184 8.71 9.06 26.75
CA VAL A 184 8.49 9.39 25.33
C VAL A 184 7.45 10.49 25.18
#